data_5340d89fbd485ab52d420471c8e0dc65
#
_entry.id   5340d89fbd485ab52d420471c8e0dc65
#
_cell.length_a   1.000
_cell.length_b   1.000
_cell.length_c   1.000
_cell.angle_alpha   90.00
_cell.angle_beta   90.00
_cell.angle_gamma   90.00
#
_symmetry.space_group_name_H-M   'P 1'
#
loop_
_entity.id
_entity.type
_entity.pdbx_description
1 polymer ?
#
loop_
_entity_poly.entity_id
_entity_poly.type
_entity_poly.pdbx_seq_one_letter_code
_entity_poly.pdbx_strand_id
1 'polypeptide(L)'
;MLPPRTNPTSPSTRAAARHHLQERVQALASSGQFAEAIALLEEPLRQHPRDAELLRMGADVLFRAGSAGQAAHLAERAEAVESHPATMLIVADHRMHAGDTDGALALCERVLAAHPVHVLTRLVMARALESAVRAAEARAVLEPLLADVHGKEPAAEREVQQLLAAVLVHEKREGEAVELLDRAVLAGGASDSLRRTALYLRAKACDRLMRYDEAWESAAGANAIGDPQFDPPGYTEGVGALMAHWTRAEMEKFPSSRSPSEVPVFIAGMPRSGTSLLDQVIDAHAQAAGVGEMAGIEHFARQLESVWDASVPAPESFGPMRDRAFKNMAAAYIAECQKQAPGAKRIVNKALGNNRIVGLLARLFPKTRIIHAIRDPRDVAVSCFMGGFNNDLYPWTAKPEWIAVAWEQSRRLMEHWKRETDLPILDVRYEDVVTNPGEEFPRFIEFLGLEWDEGCNRFHERKRTVRTLSYDQVNKPLYASSVNRWQKYEKFLRGVEWPGY
;
A
#
# COMPACT_ATOMS: atom_id res chain seq x y z
N MET A 1 13.18 54.56 -33.52
CA MET A 1 13.51 54.32 -32.11
C MET A 1 12.78 53.07 -31.67
N LEU A 2 13.52 51.98 -31.47
CA LEU A 2 12.98 50.76 -30.91
C LEU A 2 12.89 50.95 -29.39
N PRO A 3 11.84 50.44 -28.69
CA PRO A 3 11.75 50.53 -27.23
C PRO A 3 12.87 49.71 -26.56
N PRO A 4 13.34 50.10 -25.39
CA PRO A 4 14.39 49.39 -24.69
C PRO A 4 13.95 47.98 -24.31
N ARG A 5 14.75 46.96 -24.64
CA ARG A 5 14.60 45.59 -24.18
C ARG A 5 14.74 45.61 -22.65
N THR A 6 13.66 45.37 -21.94
CA THR A 6 13.70 45.15 -20.50
C THR A 6 14.42 43.84 -20.22
N ASN A 7 15.54 43.94 -19.52
CA ASN A 7 16.35 42.78 -19.12
C ASN A 7 15.61 42.01 -18.00
N PRO A 8 15.25 40.71 -18.15
CA PRO A 8 14.38 40.01 -17.21
C PRO A 8 15.12 39.49 -15.96
N THR A 9 16.21 40.14 -15.52
CA THR A 9 17.13 39.56 -14.54
C THR A 9 17.36 40.37 -13.26
N SER A 10 16.43 41.27 -12.88
CA SER A 10 16.57 41.88 -11.56
C SER A 10 16.19 40.88 -10.46
N PRO A 11 16.86 40.88 -9.28
CA PRO A 11 16.52 40.02 -8.15
C PRO A 11 15.06 40.16 -7.70
N SER A 12 14.50 41.35 -7.79
CA SER A 12 13.09 41.63 -7.44
C SER A 12 12.08 40.98 -8.42
N THR A 13 12.38 40.92 -9.69
CA THR A 13 11.54 40.29 -10.72
C THR A 13 11.52 38.77 -10.57
N ARG A 14 12.65 38.15 -10.19
CA ARG A 14 12.74 36.72 -9.91
C ARG A 14 11.97 36.35 -8.64
N ALA A 15 12.06 37.14 -7.57
CA ALA A 15 11.33 36.94 -6.34
C ALA A 15 9.82 37.03 -6.55
N ALA A 16 9.35 38.03 -7.33
CA ALA A 16 7.93 38.19 -7.66
C ALA A 16 7.41 37.02 -8.53
N ALA A 17 8.18 36.56 -9.52
CA ALA A 17 7.79 35.41 -10.35
C ALA A 17 7.71 34.11 -9.51
N ARG A 18 8.62 33.92 -8.57
CA ARG A 18 8.63 32.78 -7.65
C ARG A 18 7.41 32.82 -6.70
N HIS A 19 7.13 33.96 -6.13
CA HIS A 19 5.95 34.14 -5.24
C HIS A 19 4.64 33.83 -6.00
N HIS A 20 4.49 34.32 -7.20
CA HIS A 20 3.35 34.03 -8.05
C HIS A 20 3.23 32.52 -8.40
N LEU A 21 4.36 31.85 -8.68
CA LEU A 21 4.38 30.39 -8.88
C LEU A 21 3.90 29.66 -7.62
N GLN A 22 4.40 30.04 -6.45
CA GLN A 22 4.03 29.45 -5.16
C GLN A 22 2.54 29.60 -4.88
N GLU A 23 1.97 30.79 -5.08
CA GLU A 23 0.52 31.04 -4.91
C GLU A 23 -0.31 30.15 -5.82
N ARG A 24 0.06 30.04 -7.09
CA ARG A 24 -0.65 29.19 -8.07
C ARG A 24 -0.58 27.71 -7.73
N VAL A 25 0.60 27.22 -7.39
CA VAL A 25 0.80 25.82 -6.97
C VAL A 25 -0.03 25.52 -5.72
N GLN A 26 -0.02 26.41 -4.75
CA GLN A 26 -0.79 26.25 -3.52
C GLN A 26 -2.31 26.29 -3.74
N ALA A 27 -2.78 27.17 -4.62
CA ALA A 27 -4.21 27.23 -5.01
C ALA A 27 -4.66 25.93 -5.67
N LEU A 28 -3.93 25.42 -6.65
CA LEU A 28 -4.23 24.15 -7.31
C LEU A 28 -4.17 22.95 -6.34
N ALA A 29 -3.13 22.88 -5.52
CA ALA A 29 -3.02 21.82 -4.53
C ALA A 29 -4.14 21.88 -3.47
N SER A 30 -4.62 23.07 -3.11
CA SER A 30 -5.73 23.24 -2.16
C SER A 30 -7.09 22.87 -2.76
N SER A 31 -7.25 22.97 -4.08
CA SER A 31 -8.44 22.51 -4.81
C SER A 31 -8.36 21.05 -5.28
N GLY A 32 -7.31 20.30 -4.89
CA GLY A 32 -7.14 18.90 -5.28
C GLY A 32 -6.60 18.69 -6.71
N GLN A 33 -6.25 19.74 -7.43
CA GLN A 33 -5.73 19.70 -8.80
C GLN A 33 -4.21 19.41 -8.80
N PHE A 34 -3.84 18.26 -8.23
CA PHE A 34 -2.40 17.92 -7.99
C PHE A 34 -1.62 17.73 -9.29
N ALA A 35 -2.23 17.13 -10.32
CA ALA A 35 -1.57 16.91 -11.60
C ALA A 35 -1.15 18.25 -12.26
N GLU A 36 -2.02 19.24 -12.23
CA GLU A 36 -1.77 20.59 -12.77
C GLU A 36 -0.71 21.32 -11.93
N ALA A 37 -0.76 21.17 -10.60
CA ALA A 37 0.24 21.74 -9.69
C ALA A 37 1.64 21.15 -9.96
N ILE A 38 1.74 19.83 -10.18
CA ILE A 38 2.99 19.15 -10.53
C ILE A 38 3.52 19.63 -11.88
N ALA A 39 2.65 19.70 -12.90
CA ALA A 39 3.03 20.16 -14.23
C ALA A 39 3.62 21.60 -14.22
N LEU A 40 3.09 22.49 -13.35
CA LEU A 40 3.64 23.83 -13.17
C LEU A 40 5.07 23.84 -12.60
N LEU A 41 5.45 22.80 -11.86
CA LEU A 41 6.76 22.70 -11.22
C LEU A 41 7.80 21.96 -12.07
N GLU A 42 7.42 21.21 -13.11
CA GLU A 42 8.35 20.41 -13.92
C GLU A 42 9.45 21.25 -14.57
N GLU A 43 9.08 22.33 -15.29
CA GLU A 43 10.04 23.17 -15.97
C GLU A 43 10.92 23.97 -14.99
N PRO A 44 10.39 24.62 -13.93
CA PRO A 44 11.20 25.24 -12.89
C PRO A 44 12.21 24.28 -12.23
N LEU A 45 11.78 23.05 -11.88
CA LEU A 45 12.65 22.02 -11.28
C LEU A 45 13.74 21.53 -12.26
N ARG A 46 13.43 21.47 -13.56
CA ARG A 46 14.41 21.11 -14.59
C ARG A 46 15.46 22.20 -14.75
N GLN A 47 15.06 23.47 -14.72
CA GLN A 47 15.98 24.62 -14.84
C GLN A 47 16.80 24.83 -13.57
N HIS A 48 16.23 24.55 -12.41
CA HIS A 48 16.85 24.78 -11.10
C HIS A 48 16.81 23.52 -10.21
N PRO A 49 17.54 22.43 -10.58
CA PRO A 49 17.41 21.12 -9.93
C PRO A 49 17.91 21.04 -8.48
N ARG A 50 18.55 22.11 -7.98
CA ARG A 50 19.04 22.25 -6.61
C ARG A 50 18.39 23.41 -5.85
N ASP A 51 17.26 23.91 -6.32
CA ASP A 51 16.52 24.95 -5.59
C ASP A 51 15.70 24.28 -4.48
N ALA A 52 16.09 24.50 -3.22
CA ALA A 52 15.48 23.86 -2.06
C ALA A 52 14.00 24.19 -1.93
N GLU A 53 13.58 25.40 -2.27
CA GLU A 53 12.19 25.83 -2.17
C GLU A 53 11.30 25.16 -3.24
N LEU A 54 11.77 25.09 -4.50
CA LEU A 54 11.07 24.36 -5.57
C LEU A 54 10.97 22.86 -5.25
N LEU A 55 12.03 22.27 -4.72
CA LEU A 55 12.04 20.88 -4.28
C LEU A 55 11.05 20.64 -3.14
N ARG A 56 10.96 21.56 -2.16
CA ARG A 56 9.96 21.49 -1.07
C ARG A 56 8.54 21.57 -1.61
N MET A 57 8.26 22.54 -2.50
CA MET A 57 6.93 22.66 -3.11
C MET A 57 6.53 21.38 -3.86
N GLY A 58 7.44 20.83 -4.65
CA GLY A 58 7.21 19.57 -5.35
C GLY A 58 6.98 18.40 -4.40
N ALA A 59 7.75 18.32 -3.32
CA ALA A 59 7.57 17.29 -2.29
C ALA A 59 6.22 17.40 -1.59
N ASP A 60 5.79 18.61 -1.20
CA ASP A 60 4.49 18.84 -0.55
C ASP A 60 3.32 18.46 -1.47
N VAL A 61 3.34 18.91 -2.73
CA VAL A 61 2.29 18.59 -3.70
C VAL A 61 2.20 17.08 -3.95
N LEU A 62 3.33 16.39 -4.14
CA LEU A 62 3.38 14.95 -4.34
C LEU A 62 2.94 14.17 -3.11
N PHE A 63 3.29 14.65 -1.91
CA PHE A 63 2.85 14.04 -0.66
C PHE A 63 1.33 14.12 -0.50
N ARG A 64 0.75 15.30 -0.74
CA ARG A 64 -0.70 15.52 -0.72
C ARG A 64 -1.44 14.76 -1.84
N ALA A 65 -0.79 14.54 -2.97
CA ALA A 65 -1.28 13.70 -4.07
C ALA A 65 -1.18 12.19 -3.77
N GLY A 66 -0.66 11.77 -2.60
CA GLY A 66 -0.48 10.37 -2.24
C GLY A 66 0.74 9.68 -2.88
N SER A 67 1.59 10.44 -3.59
CA SER A 67 2.81 9.92 -4.25
C SER A 67 4.01 9.92 -3.30
N ALA A 68 3.88 9.24 -2.14
CA ALA A 68 4.81 9.32 -1.02
C ALA A 68 6.29 9.05 -1.39
N GLY A 69 6.56 8.06 -2.25
CA GLY A 69 7.94 7.76 -2.68
C GLY A 69 8.58 8.87 -3.51
N GLN A 70 7.84 9.49 -4.42
CA GLN A 70 8.33 10.62 -5.21
C GLN A 70 8.47 11.88 -4.34
N ALA A 71 7.53 12.09 -3.42
CA ALA A 71 7.60 13.16 -2.43
C ALA A 71 8.87 13.05 -1.57
N ALA A 72 9.14 11.87 -1.03
CA ALA A 72 10.33 11.61 -0.23
C ALA A 72 11.63 11.85 -1.02
N HIS A 73 11.68 11.40 -2.27
CA HIS A 73 12.84 11.64 -3.14
C HIS A 73 13.12 13.14 -3.35
N LEU A 74 12.08 13.95 -3.60
CA LEU A 74 12.26 15.41 -3.72
C LEU A 74 12.62 16.03 -2.36
N ALA A 75 12.02 15.56 -1.27
CA ALA A 75 12.30 16.04 0.07
C ALA A 75 13.75 15.75 0.50
N GLU A 76 14.28 14.56 0.21
CA GLU A 76 15.69 14.22 0.46
C GLU A 76 16.66 15.10 -0.36
N ARG A 77 16.30 15.40 -1.60
CA ARG A 77 17.08 16.34 -2.43
C ARG A 77 17.05 17.77 -1.85
N ALA A 78 15.89 18.19 -1.33
CA ALA A 78 15.78 19.50 -0.67
C ALA A 78 16.63 19.56 0.60
N GLU A 79 16.56 18.50 1.45
CA GLU A 79 17.38 18.38 2.68
C GLU A 79 18.87 18.41 2.41
N ALA A 80 19.33 17.85 1.29
CA ALA A 80 20.74 17.92 0.88
C ALA A 80 21.21 19.34 0.53
N VAL A 81 20.29 20.26 0.27
CA VAL A 81 20.58 21.67 -0.03
C VAL A 81 20.37 22.55 1.21
N GLU A 82 19.22 22.40 1.86
CA GLU A 82 18.80 23.18 3.03
C GLU A 82 17.89 22.35 3.90
N SER A 83 18.27 22.20 5.17
CA SER A 83 17.46 21.45 6.16
C SER A 83 16.22 22.24 6.55
N HIS A 84 15.04 21.58 6.45
CA HIS A 84 13.76 22.20 6.76
C HIS A 84 12.80 21.21 7.43
N PRO A 85 12.11 21.60 8.52
CA PRO A 85 11.18 20.70 9.24
C PRO A 85 10.17 19.99 8.35
N ALA A 86 9.54 20.69 7.41
CA ALA A 86 8.53 20.10 6.53
C ALA A 86 9.09 18.97 5.65
N THR A 87 10.29 19.14 5.08
CA THR A 87 10.93 18.08 4.27
C THR A 87 11.37 16.90 5.13
N MET A 88 11.91 17.16 6.31
CA MET A 88 12.24 16.10 7.27
C MET A 88 11.02 15.26 7.64
N LEU A 89 9.85 15.88 7.84
CA LEU A 89 8.61 15.16 8.18
C LEU A 89 8.07 14.34 7.02
N ILE A 90 8.18 14.82 5.78
CA ILE A 90 7.82 14.02 4.59
C ILE A 90 8.73 12.78 4.48
N VAL A 91 10.03 12.95 4.69
CA VAL A 91 10.98 11.82 4.71
C VAL A 91 10.71 10.88 5.88
N ALA A 92 10.38 11.42 7.06
CA ALA A 92 10.05 10.62 8.25
C ALA A 92 8.79 9.78 8.01
N ASP A 93 7.74 10.38 7.45
CA ASP A 93 6.50 9.68 7.09
C ASP A 93 6.77 8.56 6.06
N HIS A 94 7.56 8.84 5.03
CA HIS A 94 7.96 7.84 4.05
C HIS A 94 8.77 6.70 4.70
N ARG A 95 9.74 7.01 5.57
CA ARG A 95 10.52 6.01 6.32
C ARG A 95 9.65 5.16 7.23
N MET A 96 8.71 5.78 7.94
CA MET A 96 7.73 5.06 8.75
C MET A 96 6.96 4.05 7.89
N HIS A 97 6.42 4.47 6.75
CA HIS A 97 5.75 3.58 5.79
C HIS A 97 6.71 2.57 5.15
N ALA A 98 8.00 2.87 5.10
CA ALA A 98 9.06 1.95 4.69
C ALA A 98 9.44 0.94 5.78
N GLY A 99 8.95 1.10 7.02
CA GLY A 99 9.31 0.27 8.15
C GLY A 99 10.63 0.66 8.83
N ASP A 100 11.25 1.75 8.38
CA ASP A 100 12.41 2.35 9.03
C ASP A 100 11.94 3.30 10.15
N THR A 101 11.37 2.72 11.21
CA THR A 101 10.85 3.48 12.36
C THR A 101 11.95 4.30 13.02
N ASP A 102 13.12 3.70 13.25
CA ASP A 102 14.21 4.39 13.95
C ASP A 102 14.77 5.54 13.09
N GLY A 103 14.84 5.37 11.77
CA GLY A 103 15.19 6.46 10.87
C GLY A 103 14.15 7.59 10.82
N ALA A 104 12.86 7.26 10.94
CA ALA A 104 11.80 8.26 11.07
C ALA A 104 11.89 9.02 12.39
N LEU A 105 12.10 8.32 13.50
CA LEU A 105 12.27 8.91 14.83
C LEU A 105 13.47 9.85 14.90
N ALA A 106 14.63 9.45 14.34
CA ALA A 106 15.81 10.29 14.30
C ALA A 106 15.58 11.62 13.57
N LEU A 107 14.76 11.63 12.50
CA LEU A 107 14.37 12.87 11.81
C LEU A 107 13.46 13.73 12.69
N CYS A 108 12.48 13.13 13.37
CA CYS A 108 11.61 13.84 14.30
C CYS A 108 12.40 14.46 15.45
N GLU A 109 13.36 13.74 16.04
CA GLU A 109 14.25 14.23 17.09
C GLU A 109 15.07 15.45 16.64
N ARG A 110 15.61 15.42 15.42
CA ARG A 110 16.32 16.57 14.83
C ARG A 110 15.43 17.80 14.73
N VAL A 111 14.16 17.64 14.30
CA VAL A 111 13.21 18.77 14.26
C VAL A 111 12.90 19.28 15.68
N LEU A 112 12.66 18.37 16.63
CA LEU A 112 12.33 18.74 18.01
C LEU A 112 13.50 19.39 18.75
N ALA A 113 14.75 19.07 18.40
CA ALA A 113 15.92 19.75 18.95
C ALA A 113 15.93 21.26 18.65
N ALA A 114 15.45 21.65 17.45
CA ALA A 114 15.32 23.06 17.05
C ALA A 114 13.95 23.67 17.43
N HIS A 115 12.91 22.85 17.47
CA HIS A 115 11.52 23.25 17.69
C HIS A 115 10.82 22.33 18.73
N PRO A 116 11.13 22.44 20.03
CA PRO A 116 10.71 21.46 21.05
C PRO A 116 9.19 21.28 21.19
N VAL A 117 8.40 22.28 20.83
CA VAL A 117 6.92 22.27 20.95
C VAL A 117 6.21 22.05 19.62
N HIS A 118 6.91 21.58 18.57
CA HIS A 118 6.31 21.41 17.25
C HIS A 118 5.30 20.24 17.24
N VAL A 119 4.01 20.57 17.28
CA VAL A 119 2.88 19.62 17.41
C VAL A 119 2.91 18.55 16.31
N LEU A 120 3.04 18.95 15.04
CA LEU A 120 3.03 18.02 13.92
C LEU A 120 4.18 16.98 14.01
N THR A 121 5.37 17.40 14.47
CA THR A 121 6.49 16.46 14.64
C THR A 121 6.21 15.41 15.71
N ARG A 122 5.61 15.82 16.83
CA ARG A 122 5.22 14.87 17.88
C ARG A 122 4.12 13.92 17.40
N LEU A 123 3.18 14.37 16.58
CA LEU A 123 2.16 13.51 15.96
C LEU A 123 2.79 12.50 15.00
N VAL A 124 3.73 12.91 14.15
CA VAL A 124 4.46 11.99 13.25
C VAL A 124 5.26 10.97 14.06
N MET A 125 5.95 11.41 15.11
CA MET A 125 6.69 10.54 16.01
C MET A 125 5.78 9.51 16.70
N ALA A 126 4.63 9.95 17.21
CA ALA A 126 3.65 9.07 17.86
C ALA A 126 3.05 8.05 16.87
N ARG A 127 2.75 8.46 15.63
CA ARG A 127 2.30 7.54 14.57
C ARG A 127 3.36 6.50 14.21
N ALA A 128 4.64 6.90 14.12
CA ALA A 128 5.73 5.98 13.86
C ALA A 128 5.89 4.94 15.00
N LEU A 129 5.78 5.36 16.24
CA LEU A 129 5.85 4.49 17.41
C LEU A 129 4.62 3.55 17.51
N GLU A 130 3.43 4.06 17.22
CA GLU A 130 2.19 3.27 17.20
C GLU A 130 2.25 2.19 16.13
N SER A 131 2.63 2.55 14.90
CA SER A 131 2.75 1.61 13.77
C SER A 131 3.81 0.52 14.01
N ALA A 132 4.82 0.82 14.81
CA ALA A 132 5.84 -0.14 15.27
C ALA A 132 5.43 -0.94 16.52
N VAL A 133 4.19 -0.75 17.01
CA VAL A 133 3.66 -1.40 18.24
C VAL A 133 4.49 -1.05 19.49
N ARG A 134 5.17 0.10 19.49
CA ARG A 134 5.93 0.66 20.63
C ARG A 134 5.00 1.48 21.51
N ALA A 135 3.95 0.84 22.05
CA ALA A 135 2.81 1.50 22.72
C ALA A 135 3.22 2.40 23.89
N ALA A 136 4.14 1.94 24.75
CA ALA A 136 4.60 2.72 25.92
C ALA A 136 5.31 4.02 25.51
N GLU A 137 6.13 3.97 24.46
CA GLU A 137 6.83 5.13 23.94
C GLU A 137 5.88 6.10 23.21
N ALA A 138 4.93 5.56 22.43
CA ALA A 138 3.88 6.36 21.81
C ALA A 138 3.07 7.13 22.87
N ARG A 139 2.68 6.46 23.96
CA ARG A 139 1.98 7.07 25.09
C ARG A 139 2.80 8.20 25.73
N ALA A 140 4.09 7.98 25.94
CA ALA A 140 4.99 8.99 26.54
C ALA A 140 5.10 10.27 25.70
N VAL A 141 4.91 10.18 24.38
CA VAL A 141 4.85 11.33 23.48
C VAL A 141 3.46 11.98 23.49
N LEU A 142 2.39 11.16 23.50
CA LEU A 142 1.02 11.63 23.33
C LEU A 142 0.42 12.30 24.58
N GLU A 143 0.70 11.81 25.78
CA GLU A 143 0.13 12.38 27.01
C GLU A 143 0.56 13.84 27.25
N PRO A 144 1.85 14.20 27.15
CA PRO A 144 2.26 15.60 27.23
C PRO A 144 1.69 16.45 26.09
N LEU A 145 1.64 15.86 24.86
CA LEU A 145 1.10 16.55 23.69
C LEU A 145 -0.39 16.86 23.87
N LEU A 146 -1.17 15.94 24.44
CA LEU A 146 -2.58 16.19 24.75
C LEU A 146 -2.75 17.37 25.69
N ALA A 147 -1.94 17.47 26.73
CA ALA A 147 -1.99 18.61 27.67
C ALA A 147 -1.65 19.94 26.97
N ASP A 148 -0.70 19.92 26.04
CA ASP A 148 -0.30 21.13 25.30
C ASP A 148 -1.39 21.63 24.34
N VAL A 149 -2.11 20.73 23.64
CA VAL A 149 -3.13 21.06 22.63
C VAL A 149 -4.55 21.18 23.18
N HIS A 150 -4.82 20.67 24.39
CA HIS A 150 -6.16 20.62 24.99
C HIS A 150 -6.81 22.01 25.06
N GLY A 151 -7.99 22.12 24.45
CA GLY A 151 -8.76 23.35 24.37
C GLY A 151 -8.15 24.46 23.51
N LYS A 152 -6.96 24.27 22.93
CA LYS A 152 -6.27 25.27 22.10
C LYS A 152 -6.32 24.91 20.61
N GLU A 153 -6.09 23.64 20.29
CA GLU A 153 -5.99 23.12 18.92
C GLU A 153 -6.92 21.92 18.73
N PRO A 154 -8.22 22.13 18.53
CA PRO A 154 -9.22 21.05 18.54
C PRO A 154 -8.97 19.94 17.49
N ALA A 155 -8.36 20.27 16.34
CA ALA A 155 -8.03 19.27 15.33
C ALA A 155 -6.88 18.37 15.79
N ALA A 156 -5.80 18.95 16.29
CA ALA A 156 -4.67 18.21 16.83
C ALA A 156 -5.06 17.40 18.08
N GLU A 157 -5.89 17.98 18.94
CA GLU A 157 -6.40 17.28 20.13
C GLU A 157 -7.13 15.99 19.77
N ARG A 158 -8.03 16.03 18.77
CA ARG A 158 -8.74 14.81 18.31
C ARG A 158 -7.79 13.79 17.69
N GLU A 159 -6.79 14.23 16.95
CA GLU A 159 -5.78 13.33 16.39
C GLU A 159 -4.96 12.63 17.48
N VAL A 160 -4.54 13.38 18.51
CA VAL A 160 -3.86 12.81 19.68
C VAL A 160 -4.76 11.81 20.41
N GLN A 161 -6.03 12.11 20.58
CA GLN A 161 -7.00 11.21 21.23
C GLN A 161 -7.24 9.94 20.40
N GLN A 162 -7.29 10.05 19.08
CA GLN A 162 -7.38 8.88 18.19
C GLN A 162 -6.14 7.99 18.31
N LEU A 163 -4.94 8.57 18.34
CA LEU A 163 -3.69 7.83 18.53
C LEU A 163 -3.59 7.20 19.93
N LEU A 164 -4.06 7.88 20.97
CA LEU A 164 -4.17 7.30 22.33
C LEU A 164 -5.13 6.12 22.35
N ALA A 165 -6.26 6.19 21.63
CA ALA A 165 -7.16 5.04 21.49
C ALA A 165 -6.49 3.86 20.78
N ALA A 166 -5.63 4.09 19.76
CA ALA A 166 -4.85 3.05 19.12
C ALA A 166 -3.85 2.40 20.10
N VAL A 167 -3.17 3.22 20.91
CA VAL A 167 -2.30 2.73 22.00
C VAL A 167 -3.07 1.85 22.99
N LEU A 168 -4.27 2.28 23.42
CA LEU A 168 -5.14 1.50 24.31
C LEU A 168 -5.49 0.13 23.72
N VAL A 169 -5.79 0.07 22.42
CA VAL A 169 -6.04 -1.21 21.70
C VAL A 169 -4.80 -2.11 21.70
N HIS A 170 -3.60 -1.56 21.57
CA HIS A 170 -2.34 -2.33 21.69
C HIS A 170 -2.11 -2.85 23.12
N GLU A 171 -2.54 -2.09 24.12
CA GLU A 171 -2.47 -2.45 25.56
C GLU A 171 -3.61 -3.41 26.00
N LYS A 172 -4.46 -3.86 25.07
CA LYS A 172 -5.63 -4.71 25.35
C LYS A 172 -6.68 -4.05 26.27
N ARG A 173 -6.85 -2.75 26.14
CA ARG A 173 -7.81 -1.89 26.86
C ARG A 173 -8.89 -1.39 25.91
N GLU A 174 -9.47 -2.33 25.14
CA GLU A 174 -10.39 -2.03 24.04
C GLU A 174 -11.65 -1.26 24.49
N GLY A 175 -12.17 -1.53 25.70
CA GLY A 175 -13.32 -0.82 26.25
C GLY A 175 -13.04 0.69 26.40
N GLU A 176 -11.90 1.04 26.98
CA GLU A 176 -11.48 2.42 27.15
C GLU A 176 -11.19 3.11 25.81
N ALA A 177 -10.66 2.36 24.84
CA ALA A 177 -10.46 2.87 23.48
C ALA A 177 -11.81 3.25 22.82
N VAL A 178 -12.82 2.41 22.93
CA VAL A 178 -14.17 2.68 22.41
C VAL A 178 -14.76 3.93 23.06
N GLU A 179 -14.73 4.02 24.40
CA GLU A 179 -15.24 5.19 25.13
C GLU A 179 -14.52 6.50 24.74
N LEU A 180 -13.19 6.44 24.58
CA LEU A 180 -12.40 7.60 24.16
C LEU A 180 -12.77 8.04 22.74
N LEU A 181 -12.89 7.10 21.79
CA LEU A 181 -13.28 7.39 20.41
C LEU A 181 -14.68 7.98 20.33
N ASP A 182 -15.67 7.40 21.03
CA ASP A 182 -17.07 7.85 21.01
C ASP A 182 -17.19 9.27 21.58
N ARG A 183 -16.54 9.54 22.71
CA ARG A 183 -16.61 10.83 23.39
C ARG A 183 -15.82 11.95 22.71
N ALA A 184 -14.62 11.63 22.24
CA ALA A 184 -13.65 12.67 21.90
C ALA A 184 -13.46 12.87 20.41
N VAL A 185 -13.69 11.86 19.60
CA VAL A 185 -13.44 11.91 18.15
C VAL A 185 -14.73 11.82 17.35
N LEU A 186 -15.62 10.90 17.68
CA LEU A 186 -16.84 10.61 16.90
C LEU A 186 -18.04 11.49 17.30
N ALA A 187 -17.99 12.16 18.45
CA ALA A 187 -19.03 13.08 18.91
C ALA A 187 -19.26 14.28 17.97
N GLY A 188 -18.28 14.62 17.13
CA GLY A 188 -18.39 15.65 16.10
C GLY A 188 -17.12 16.48 15.87
N GLY A 189 -17.08 17.22 14.77
CA GLY A 189 -16.00 18.12 14.41
C GLY A 189 -14.68 17.47 13.95
N ALA A 190 -14.63 16.14 13.81
CA ALA A 190 -13.52 15.45 13.16
C ALA A 190 -13.63 15.56 11.64
N SER A 191 -12.49 15.66 10.95
CA SER A 191 -12.45 15.54 9.49
C SER A 191 -12.88 14.14 9.03
N ASP A 192 -13.33 13.99 7.80
CA ASP A 192 -13.74 12.70 7.25
C ASP A 192 -12.62 11.66 7.32
N SER A 193 -11.37 12.07 7.08
CA SER A 193 -10.21 11.18 7.19
C SER A 193 -10.01 10.68 8.62
N LEU A 194 -10.05 11.59 9.60
CA LEU A 194 -9.89 11.23 11.01
C LEU A 194 -11.08 10.38 11.51
N ARG A 195 -12.30 10.75 11.10
CA ARG A 195 -13.52 10.01 11.43
C ARG A 195 -13.49 8.58 10.86
N ARG A 196 -13.06 8.42 9.60
CA ARG A 196 -12.89 7.10 8.96
C ARG A 196 -11.91 6.24 9.76
N THR A 197 -10.73 6.78 10.09
CA THR A 197 -9.71 6.06 10.87
C THR A 197 -10.22 5.69 12.26
N ALA A 198 -10.92 6.59 12.93
CA ALA A 198 -11.51 6.35 14.25
C ALA A 198 -12.58 5.25 14.21
N LEU A 199 -13.44 5.24 13.19
CA LEU A 199 -14.46 4.21 13.01
C LEU A 199 -13.87 2.82 12.75
N TYR A 200 -12.83 2.70 11.92
CA TYR A 200 -12.15 1.41 11.74
C TYR A 200 -11.43 0.94 13.01
N LEU A 201 -10.85 1.87 13.77
CA LEU A 201 -10.24 1.53 15.07
C LEU A 201 -11.29 1.07 16.07
N ARG A 202 -12.46 1.74 16.10
CA ARG A 202 -13.61 1.33 16.91
C ARG A 202 -14.12 -0.04 16.48
N ALA A 203 -14.23 -0.30 15.19
CA ALA A 203 -14.60 -1.60 14.66
C ALA A 203 -13.65 -2.71 15.15
N LYS A 204 -12.33 -2.46 15.08
CA LYS A 204 -11.30 -3.39 15.58
C LYS A 204 -11.42 -3.63 17.09
N ALA A 205 -11.67 -2.58 17.86
CA ALA A 205 -11.83 -2.68 19.31
C ALA A 205 -13.12 -3.47 19.69
N CYS A 206 -14.25 -3.14 19.06
CA CYS A 206 -15.53 -3.84 19.26
C CYS A 206 -15.46 -5.33 18.85
N ASP A 207 -14.77 -5.67 17.73
CA ASP A 207 -14.56 -7.06 17.33
C ASP A 207 -13.80 -7.86 18.41
N ARG A 208 -12.75 -7.27 19.00
CA ARG A 208 -12.00 -7.90 20.09
C ARG A 208 -12.82 -8.06 21.37
N LEU A 209 -13.75 -7.16 21.62
CA LEU A 209 -14.73 -7.26 22.71
C LEU A 209 -15.90 -8.19 22.39
N MET A 210 -15.91 -8.85 21.24
CA MET A 210 -17.00 -9.69 20.73
C MET A 210 -18.33 -8.92 20.54
N ARG A 211 -18.28 -7.61 20.41
CA ARG A 211 -19.41 -6.71 20.12
C ARG A 211 -19.56 -6.59 18.60
N TYR A 212 -19.90 -7.70 17.94
CA TYR A 212 -19.82 -7.85 16.48
C TYR A 212 -20.76 -6.91 15.71
N ASP A 213 -21.92 -6.57 16.28
CA ASP A 213 -22.86 -5.63 15.66
C ASP A 213 -22.27 -4.24 15.57
N GLU A 214 -21.74 -3.75 16.67
CA GLU A 214 -21.11 -2.43 16.74
C GLU A 214 -19.82 -2.39 15.92
N ALA A 215 -19.09 -3.51 15.85
CA ALA A 215 -17.93 -3.63 14.98
C ALA A 215 -18.33 -3.46 13.50
N TRP A 216 -19.40 -4.13 13.09
CA TRP A 216 -19.90 -4.04 11.72
C TRP A 216 -20.44 -2.65 11.39
N GLU A 217 -21.28 -2.07 12.26
CA GLU A 217 -21.82 -0.73 12.09
C GLU A 217 -20.72 0.33 11.98
N SER A 218 -19.69 0.20 12.81
CA SER A 218 -18.52 1.11 12.74
C SER A 218 -17.79 0.99 11.41
N ALA A 219 -17.54 -0.24 10.93
CA ALA A 219 -16.90 -0.46 9.63
C ALA A 219 -17.77 0.04 8.47
N ALA A 220 -19.09 -0.19 8.53
CA ALA A 220 -20.05 0.33 7.55
C ALA A 220 -20.05 1.86 7.50
N GLY A 221 -20.05 2.50 8.67
CA GLY A 221 -19.94 3.96 8.78
C GLY A 221 -18.63 4.50 8.20
N ALA A 222 -17.52 3.80 8.42
CA ALA A 222 -16.21 4.16 7.83
C ALA A 222 -16.21 4.02 6.31
N ASN A 223 -16.76 2.93 5.79
CA ASN A 223 -16.85 2.64 4.36
C ASN A 223 -17.79 3.63 3.61
N ALA A 224 -18.80 4.16 4.27
CA ALA A 224 -19.72 5.13 3.68
C ALA A 224 -19.11 6.54 3.52
N ILE A 225 -18.02 6.87 4.22
CA ILE A 225 -17.38 8.17 4.11
C ILE A 225 -16.77 8.33 2.71
N GLY A 226 -17.12 9.43 2.04
CA GLY A 226 -16.68 9.74 0.69
C GLY A 226 -17.54 9.12 -0.41
N ASP A 227 -18.62 8.42 -0.06
CA ASP A 227 -19.57 7.80 -1.00
C ASP A 227 -18.87 7.00 -2.12
N PRO A 228 -18.12 5.95 -1.79
CA PRO A 228 -17.35 5.20 -2.78
C PRO A 228 -18.28 4.63 -3.85
N GLN A 229 -17.86 4.77 -5.11
CA GLN A 229 -18.60 4.27 -6.27
C GLN A 229 -17.85 3.07 -6.86
N PHE A 230 -18.59 2.01 -7.13
CA PHE A 230 -18.07 0.83 -7.82
C PHE A 230 -19.14 0.33 -8.79
N ASP A 231 -18.73 -0.01 -9.99
CA ASP A 231 -19.58 -0.59 -11.03
C ASP A 231 -19.28 -2.08 -11.21
N PRO A 232 -20.00 -2.99 -10.54
CA PRO A 232 -19.75 -4.43 -10.66
C PRO A 232 -19.88 -4.98 -12.09
N PRO A 233 -20.90 -4.59 -12.90
CA PRO A 233 -20.97 -4.99 -14.30
C PRO A 233 -19.75 -4.53 -15.10
N GLY A 234 -19.43 -3.24 -15.07
CA GLY A 234 -18.27 -2.70 -15.81
C GLY A 234 -16.95 -3.31 -15.35
N TYR A 235 -16.78 -3.59 -14.06
CA TYR A 235 -15.61 -4.31 -13.56
C TYR A 235 -15.52 -5.74 -14.13
N THR A 236 -16.65 -6.44 -14.22
CA THR A 236 -16.75 -7.79 -14.78
C THR A 236 -16.44 -7.79 -16.29
N GLU A 237 -16.99 -6.83 -17.03
CA GLU A 237 -16.71 -6.62 -18.44
C GLU A 237 -15.24 -6.31 -18.69
N GLY A 238 -14.64 -5.43 -17.87
CA GLY A 238 -13.23 -5.08 -17.94
C GLY A 238 -12.31 -6.29 -17.73
N VAL A 239 -12.63 -7.16 -16.77
CA VAL A 239 -11.88 -8.42 -16.57
C VAL A 239 -12.11 -9.36 -17.78
N GLY A 240 -13.32 -9.44 -18.32
CA GLY A 240 -13.62 -10.22 -19.52
C GLY A 240 -12.81 -9.75 -20.75
N ALA A 241 -12.74 -8.44 -20.95
CA ALA A 241 -11.93 -7.84 -22.01
C ALA A 241 -10.42 -8.12 -21.80
N LEU A 242 -9.91 -7.99 -20.57
CA LEU A 242 -8.53 -8.36 -20.26
C LEU A 242 -8.23 -9.81 -20.64
N MET A 243 -9.10 -10.76 -20.27
CA MET A 243 -8.93 -12.17 -20.63
C MET A 243 -8.96 -12.39 -22.13
N ALA A 244 -9.85 -11.71 -22.87
CA ALA A 244 -9.96 -11.82 -24.32
C ALA A 244 -8.71 -11.33 -25.06
N HIS A 245 -8.06 -10.29 -24.55
CA HIS A 245 -6.82 -9.74 -25.12
C HIS A 245 -5.56 -10.53 -24.74
N TRP A 246 -5.56 -11.21 -23.60
CA TRP A 246 -4.41 -11.95 -23.08
C TRP A 246 -4.56 -13.47 -23.25
N THR A 247 -4.98 -13.93 -24.44
CA THR A 247 -4.94 -15.34 -24.80
C THR A 247 -3.52 -15.78 -25.17
N ARG A 248 -3.25 -17.08 -25.15
CA ARG A 248 -1.95 -17.64 -25.60
C ARG A 248 -1.57 -17.12 -26.99
N ALA A 249 -2.50 -17.17 -27.94
CA ALA A 249 -2.29 -16.71 -29.30
C ALA A 249 -1.95 -15.22 -29.41
N GLU A 250 -2.58 -14.39 -28.59
CA GLU A 250 -2.26 -12.95 -28.54
C GLU A 250 -0.91 -12.71 -27.87
N MET A 251 -0.63 -13.38 -26.74
CA MET A 251 0.66 -13.25 -26.04
C MET A 251 1.86 -13.64 -26.91
N GLU A 252 1.72 -14.62 -27.81
CA GLU A 252 2.79 -15.00 -28.74
C GLU A 252 3.22 -13.87 -29.68
N LYS A 253 2.35 -12.90 -29.94
CA LYS A 253 2.64 -11.72 -30.76
C LYS A 253 3.44 -10.66 -29.98
N PHE A 254 3.48 -10.75 -28.66
CA PHE A 254 4.18 -9.77 -27.81
C PHE A 254 5.67 -10.04 -27.73
N PRO A 255 6.48 -8.98 -27.54
CA PRO A 255 7.89 -9.15 -27.22
C PRO A 255 8.08 -10.02 -25.99
N SER A 256 9.22 -10.71 -25.91
CA SER A 256 9.60 -11.49 -24.76
C SER A 256 11.04 -11.19 -24.34
N SER A 257 11.28 -11.15 -23.07
CA SER A 257 12.63 -11.02 -22.55
C SER A 257 13.48 -12.26 -22.80
N ARG A 258 12.84 -13.43 -22.88
CA ARG A 258 13.48 -14.77 -22.91
C ARG A 258 14.47 -14.94 -21.75
N SER A 259 14.24 -14.28 -20.62
CA SER A 259 15.11 -14.37 -19.46
C SER A 259 15.14 -15.81 -18.94
N PRO A 260 16.31 -16.42 -18.74
CA PRO A 260 16.43 -17.74 -18.12
C PRO A 260 16.33 -17.69 -16.59
N SER A 261 16.19 -16.51 -15.98
CA SER A 261 16.21 -16.33 -14.54
C SER A 261 14.98 -16.94 -13.88
N GLU A 262 15.21 -17.71 -12.84
CA GLU A 262 14.19 -18.25 -11.94
C GLU A 262 14.12 -17.47 -10.61
N VAL A 263 14.87 -16.37 -10.48
CA VAL A 263 14.94 -15.57 -9.25
C VAL A 263 13.59 -14.93 -8.91
N PRO A 264 12.88 -14.25 -9.83
CA PRO A 264 11.59 -13.65 -9.51
C PRO A 264 10.51 -14.72 -9.28
N VAL A 265 9.75 -14.54 -8.21
CA VAL A 265 8.55 -15.31 -7.87
C VAL A 265 7.44 -14.33 -7.53
N PHE A 266 6.21 -14.64 -7.84
CA PHE A 266 5.08 -13.75 -7.55
C PHE A 266 4.00 -14.48 -6.77
N ILE A 267 3.49 -13.81 -5.72
CA ILE A 267 2.27 -14.22 -5.05
C ILE A 267 1.14 -13.42 -5.66
N ALA A 268 0.13 -14.11 -6.16
CA ALA A 268 -1.11 -13.56 -6.70
C ALA A 268 -2.29 -13.96 -5.81
N GLY A 269 -3.36 -13.18 -5.82
CA GLY A 269 -4.57 -13.46 -5.06
C GLY A 269 -5.23 -12.19 -4.54
N MET A 270 -6.40 -12.35 -3.94
CA MET A 270 -7.11 -11.24 -3.30
C MET A 270 -6.34 -10.74 -2.08
N PRO A 271 -6.41 -9.44 -1.76
CA PRO A 271 -5.97 -8.98 -0.45
C PRO A 271 -6.68 -9.77 0.66
N ARG A 272 -6.02 -9.96 1.76
CA ARG A 272 -6.52 -10.74 2.93
C ARG A 272 -6.67 -12.25 2.70
N SER A 273 -6.17 -12.79 1.61
CA SER A 273 -6.14 -14.25 1.33
C SER A 273 -4.91 -14.97 1.90
N GLY A 274 -4.12 -14.33 2.77
CA GLY A 274 -2.92 -14.95 3.34
C GLY A 274 -1.62 -14.67 2.58
N THR A 275 -1.64 -13.81 1.57
CA THR A 275 -0.46 -13.46 0.76
C THR A 275 0.74 -13.00 1.61
N SER A 276 0.50 -12.24 2.68
CA SER A 276 1.57 -11.79 3.58
C SER A 276 2.14 -12.91 4.45
N LEU A 277 1.33 -13.91 4.82
CA LEU A 277 1.81 -15.10 5.54
C LEU A 277 2.75 -15.91 4.65
N LEU A 278 2.35 -16.16 3.41
CA LEU A 278 3.18 -16.87 2.44
C LEU A 278 4.51 -16.13 2.18
N ASP A 279 4.47 -14.81 1.97
CA ASP A 279 5.68 -13.98 1.80
C ASP A 279 6.63 -14.11 2.99
N GLN A 280 6.12 -14.11 4.23
CA GLN A 280 6.94 -14.23 5.42
C GLN A 280 7.52 -15.63 5.63
N VAL A 281 6.73 -16.69 5.41
CA VAL A 281 7.24 -18.06 5.52
C VAL A 281 8.36 -18.27 4.50
N ILE A 282 8.20 -17.77 3.28
CA ILE A 282 9.23 -17.86 2.23
C ILE A 282 10.45 -16.99 2.59
N ASP A 283 10.24 -15.79 3.12
CA ASP A 283 11.34 -14.90 3.56
C ASP A 283 12.16 -15.52 4.71
N ALA A 284 11.56 -16.41 5.49
CA ALA A 284 12.27 -17.12 6.56
C ALA A 284 13.24 -18.19 6.04
N HIS A 285 13.14 -18.62 4.79
CA HIS A 285 14.03 -19.58 4.17
C HIS A 285 15.41 -18.96 3.88
N ALA A 286 16.51 -19.69 4.16
CA ALA A 286 17.88 -19.19 4.03
C ALA A 286 18.28 -18.79 2.59
N GLN A 287 17.64 -19.38 1.58
CA GLN A 287 17.93 -19.13 0.16
C GLN A 287 16.83 -18.35 -0.58
N ALA A 288 15.82 -17.85 0.14
CA ALA A 288 14.77 -17.04 -0.43
C ALA A 288 14.63 -15.70 0.32
N ALA A 289 13.93 -14.77 -0.29
CA ALA A 289 13.59 -13.51 0.37
C ALA A 289 12.24 -12.99 -0.14
N GLY A 290 11.46 -12.38 0.73
CA GLY A 290 10.32 -11.59 0.36
C GLY A 290 10.72 -10.13 0.15
N VAL A 291 10.26 -9.46 -0.90
CA VAL A 291 10.45 -8.01 -1.10
C VAL A 291 9.15 -7.22 -0.92
N GLY A 292 8.10 -7.90 -0.49
CA GLY A 292 6.79 -7.28 -0.27
C GLY A 292 6.17 -6.78 -1.58
N GLU A 293 5.62 -5.56 -1.55
CA GLU A 293 4.94 -4.93 -2.68
C GLU A 293 5.91 -4.06 -3.49
N MET A 294 6.81 -4.69 -4.24
CA MET A 294 7.77 -3.96 -5.09
C MET A 294 7.10 -3.48 -6.39
N ALA A 295 6.99 -2.17 -6.55
CA ALA A 295 6.19 -1.49 -7.57
C ALA A 295 6.78 -1.46 -9.00
N GLY A 296 7.96 -2.01 -9.24
CA GLY A 296 8.68 -1.86 -10.52
C GLY A 296 7.90 -2.34 -11.75
N ILE A 297 7.24 -3.49 -11.67
CA ILE A 297 6.46 -4.06 -12.78
C ILE A 297 5.14 -3.32 -12.95
N GLU A 298 4.48 -2.94 -11.87
CA GLU A 298 3.24 -2.15 -11.94
C GLU A 298 3.49 -0.76 -12.56
N HIS A 299 4.65 -0.15 -12.25
CA HIS A 299 5.03 1.11 -12.88
C HIS A 299 5.23 0.93 -14.40
N PHE A 300 5.89 -0.14 -14.81
CA PHE A 300 6.01 -0.48 -16.22
C PHE A 300 4.66 -0.81 -16.86
N ALA A 301 3.84 -1.62 -16.20
CA ALA A 301 2.52 -1.95 -16.68
C ALA A 301 1.64 -0.69 -16.89
N ARG A 302 1.76 0.30 -16.01
CA ARG A 302 1.09 1.61 -16.18
C ARG A 302 1.64 2.46 -17.31
N GLN A 303 2.92 2.37 -17.60
CA GLN A 303 3.51 3.02 -18.78
C GLN A 303 3.02 2.40 -20.09
N LEU A 304 2.57 1.17 -20.04
CA LEU A 304 1.88 0.46 -21.11
C LEU A 304 0.37 0.64 -20.89
N GLU A 305 -0.16 1.82 -21.13
CA GLU A 305 -1.55 2.26 -20.83
C GLU A 305 -2.64 1.20 -21.05
N SER A 306 -2.40 0.29 -21.98
CA SER A 306 -3.28 -0.80 -22.35
C SER A 306 -3.40 -1.97 -21.38
N VAL A 307 -2.48 -2.14 -20.45
CA VAL A 307 -2.54 -3.26 -19.49
C VAL A 307 -3.63 -3.03 -18.44
N TRP A 308 -3.96 -1.75 -18.20
CA TRP A 308 -4.96 -1.34 -17.22
C TRP A 308 -6.24 -0.78 -17.84
N ASP A 309 -6.17 -0.32 -19.08
CA ASP A 309 -7.34 0.08 -19.86
C ASP A 309 -7.81 -1.09 -20.72
N ALA A 310 -8.92 -1.71 -20.31
CA ALA A 310 -9.52 -2.82 -21.04
C ALA A 310 -10.06 -2.42 -22.42
N SER A 311 -10.13 -1.14 -22.75
CA SER A 311 -10.59 -0.63 -24.03
C SER A 311 -9.54 -0.71 -25.14
N VAL A 312 -8.23 -0.84 -24.78
CA VAL A 312 -7.14 -0.91 -25.76
C VAL A 312 -6.55 -2.32 -25.79
N PRO A 313 -6.50 -2.98 -26.97
CA PRO A 313 -5.86 -4.28 -27.10
C PRO A 313 -4.39 -4.22 -26.71
N ALA A 314 -3.97 -5.07 -25.76
CA ALA A 314 -2.58 -5.15 -25.32
C ALA A 314 -1.54 -5.30 -26.46
N PRO A 315 -1.81 -6.05 -27.58
CA PRO A 315 -0.90 -6.16 -28.73
C PRO A 315 -0.54 -4.83 -29.37
N GLU A 316 -1.51 -3.94 -29.54
CA GLU A 316 -1.31 -2.65 -30.21
C GLU A 316 -0.36 -1.73 -29.45
N SER A 317 -0.41 -1.80 -28.13
CA SER A 317 0.45 -1.01 -27.23
C SER A 317 1.90 -1.51 -27.24
N PHE A 318 2.12 -2.79 -27.51
CA PHE A 318 3.47 -3.36 -27.61
C PHE A 318 4.04 -3.28 -29.03
N GLY A 319 3.22 -2.92 -30.04
CA GLY A 319 3.60 -2.91 -31.45
C GLY A 319 4.91 -2.19 -31.77
N PRO A 320 5.23 -1.02 -31.19
CA PRO A 320 6.52 -0.37 -31.37
C PRO A 320 7.65 -0.92 -30.50
N MET A 321 7.34 -1.76 -29.48
CA MET A 321 8.36 -2.32 -28.60
C MET A 321 9.05 -3.53 -29.21
N ARG A 322 10.33 -3.70 -28.90
CA ARG A 322 11.14 -4.83 -29.32
C ARG A 322 11.53 -5.70 -28.14
N ASP A 323 11.88 -6.95 -28.38
CA ASP A 323 12.43 -7.88 -27.37
C ASP A 323 13.50 -7.26 -26.47
N ARG A 324 14.28 -6.31 -27.03
CA ARG A 324 15.32 -5.59 -26.26
C ARG A 324 14.74 -4.79 -25.08
N ALA A 325 13.57 -4.17 -25.25
CA ALA A 325 12.94 -3.40 -24.15
C ALA A 325 12.51 -4.35 -23.02
N PHE A 326 11.90 -5.49 -23.36
CA PHE A 326 11.54 -6.51 -22.40
C PHE A 326 12.76 -7.13 -21.69
N LYS A 327 13.86 -7.38 -22.43
CA LYS A 327 15.12 -7.84 -21.83
C LYS A 327 15.70 -6.84 -20.82
N ASN A 328 15.75 -5.56 -21.21
CA ASN A 328 16.28 -4.51 -20.33
C ASN A 328 15.45 -4.39 -19.05
N MET A 329 14.14 -4.48 -19.17
CA MET A 329 13.25 -4.40 -18.03
C MET A 329 13.37 -5.62 -17.12
N ALA A 330 13.36 -6.83 -17.69
CA ALA A 330 13.57 -8.02 -16.89
C ALA A 330 14.91 -7.97 -16.15
N ALA A 331 15.98 -7.51 -16.83
CA ALA A 331 17.30 -7.33 -16.21
C ALA A 331 17.28 -6.28 -15.09
N ALA A 332 16.65 -5.13 -15.31
CA ALA A 332 16.54 -4.07 -14.30
C ALA A 332 15.75 -4.54 -13.07
N TYR A 333 14.64 -5.25 -13.28
CA TYR A 333 13.85 -5.82 -12.17
C TYR A 333 14.63 -6.85 -11.37
N ILE A 334 15.33 -7.78 -12.04
CA ILE A 334 16.16 -8.78 -11.37
C ILE A 334 17.30 -8.11 -10.59
N ALA A 335 17.94 -7.07 -11.16
CA ALA A 335 18.99 -6.32 -10.48
C ALA A 335 18.47 -5.63 -9.22
N GLU A 336 17.27 -5.04 -9.27
CA GLU A 336 16.64 -4.43 -8.10
C GLU A 336 16.25 -5.49 -7.04
N CYS A 337 15.73 -6.64 -7.45
CA CYS A 337 15.50 -7.78 -6.56
C CYS A 337 16.80 -8.18 -5.83
N GLN A 338 17.87 -8.38 -6.57
CA GLN A 338 19.16 -8.80 -6.01
C GLN A 338 19.82 -7.74 -5.14
N LYS A 339 19.57 -6.45 -5.41
CA LYS A 339 20.01 -5.36 -4.55
C LYS A 339 19.31 -5.40 -3.19
N GLN A 340 18.00 -5.72 -3.17
CA GLN A 340 17.24 -5.83 -1.93
C GLN A 340 17.53 -7.12 -1.17
N ALA A 341 17.83 -8.23 -1.87
CA ALA A 341 18.11 -9.54 -1.30
C ALA A 341 19.32 -10.20 -1.98
N PRO A 342 20.55 -9.77 -1.66
CA PRO A 342 21.76 -10.30 -2.29
C PRO A 342 21.93 -11.80 -2.06
N GLY A 343 22.14 -12.56 -3.13
CA GLY A 343 22.42 -13.99 -3.07
C GLY A 343 21.21 -14.90 -2.91
N ALA A 344 19.99 -14.36 -2.76
CA ALA A 344 18.78 -15.17 -2.72
C ALA A 344 18.51 -15.85 -4.06
N LYS A 345 18.21 -17.16 -4.04
CA LYS A 345 17.84 -17.94 -5.24
C LYS A 345 16.42 -17.65 -5.70
N ARG A 346 15.52 -17.28 -4.80
CA ARG A 346 14.12 -16.92 -5.06
C ARG A 346 13.79 -15.63 -4.34
N ILE A 347 13.20 -14.69 -5.05
CA ILE A 347 12.81 -13.39 -4.49
C ILE A 347 11.34 -13.17 -4.80
N VAL A 348 10.53 -13.05 -3.75
CA VAL A 348 9.08 -13.04 -3.83
C VAL A 348 8.54 -11.62 -3.81
N ASN A 349 7.75 -11.27 -4.82
CA ASN A 349 6.91 -10.07 -4.86
C ASN A 349 5.44 -10.47 -4.61
N LYS A 350 4.78 -9.77 -3.70
CA LYS A 350 3.37 -10.03 -3.36
C LYS A 350 2.46 -8.80 -3.57
N ALA A 351 2.70 -8.01 -4.60
CA ALA A 351 1.84 -6.87 -4.91
C ALA A 351 0.39 -7.29 -5.21
N LEU A 352 -0.57 -6.47 -4.74
CA LEU A 352 -2.00 -6.78 -4.84
C LEU A 352 -2.50 -6.89 -6.29
N GLY A 353 -1.82 -6.25 -7.24
CA GLY A 353 -2.16 -6.29 -8.67
C GLY A 353 -1.60 -7.50 -9.43
N ASN A 354 -0.81 -8.37 -8.82
CA ASN A 354 -0.11 -9.46 -9.52
C ASN A 354 -1.06 -10.39 -10.31
N ASN A 355 -2.27 -10.64 -9.81
CA ASN A 355 -3.27 -11.47 -10.50
C ASN A 355 -3.72 -10.88 -11.85
N ARG A 356 -3.58 -9.57 -12.08
CA ARG A 356 -3.97 -8.92 -13.33
C ARG A 356 -2.89 -8.96 -14.40
N ILE A 357 -1.63 -9.13 -14.02
CA ILE A 357 -0.46 -8.99 -14.89
C ILE A 357 0.29 -10.30 -15.15
N VAL A 358 -0.27 -11.46 -14.81
CA VAL A 358 0.40 -12.76 -14.97
C VAL A 358 0.81 -13.01 -16.43
N GLY A 359 0.00 -12.62 -17.40
CA GLY A 359 0.37 -12.70 -18.83
C GLY A 359 1.61 -11.87 -19.16
N LEU A 360 1.74 -10.65 -18.61
CA LEU A 360 2.95 -9.84 -18.74
C LEU A 360 4.15 -10.49 -18.05
N LEU A 361 3.94 -11.07 -16.84
CA LEU A 361 4.98 -11.80 -16.13
C LEU A 361 5.50 -12.98 -16.95
N ALA A 362 4.63 -13.70 -17.66
CA ALA A 362 5.02 -14.78 -18.56
C ALA A 362 5.94 -14.31 -19.71
N ARG A 363 5.74 -13.09 -20.19
CA ARG A 363 6.61 -12.49 -21.24
C ARG A 363 7.92 -11.92 -20.67
N LEU A 364 7.89 -11.39 -19.45
CA LEU A 364 9.08 -10.85 -18.77
C LEU A 364 9.94 -11.94 -18.12
N PHE A 365 9.32 -12.94 -17.49
CA PHE A 365 9.99 -13.97 -16.71
C PHE A 365 9.42 -15.36 -17.03
N PRO A 366 9.73 -15.93 -18.22
CA PRO A 366 9.13 -17.20 -18.66
C PRO A 366 9.49 -18.41 -17.77
N LYS A 367 10.40 -18.25 -16.80
CA LYS A 367 10.76 -19.27 -15.80
C LYS A 367 10.28 -18.95 -14.39
N THR A 368 9.48 -17.91 -14.23
CA THR A 368 8.92 -17.56 -12.93
C THR A 368 7.91 -18.59 -12.45
N ARG A 369 7.70 -18.66 -11.14
CA ARG A 369 6.65 -19.44 -10.49
C ARG A 369 5.66 -18.51 -9.84
N ILE A 370 4.39 -18.86 -9.88
CA ILE A 370 3.28 -18.08 -9.28
C ILE A 370 2.69 -18.91 -8.13
N ILE A 371 2.57 -18.30 -6.94
CA ILE A 371 1.77 -18.86 -5.86
C ILE A 371 0.45 -18.11 -5.85
N HIS A 372 -0.65 -18.83 -6.05
CA HIS A 372 -2.00 -18.27 -6.00
C HIS A 372 -2.61 -18.51 -4.62
N ALA A 373 -2.67 -17.47 -3.82
CA ALA A 373 -3.27 -17.49 -2.50
C ALA A 373 -4.79 -17.42 -2.58
N ILE A 374 -5.46 -18.44 -2.08
CA ILE A 374 -6.92 -18.59 -2.08
C ILE A 374 -7.43 -18.63 -0.63
N ARG A 375 -8.60 -18.05 -0.39
CA ARG A 375 -9.28 -18.07 0.92
C ARG A 375 -10.78 -17.98 0.73
N ASP A 376 -11.57 -18.51 1.69
CA ASP A 376 -13.02 -18.40 1.71
C ASP A 376 -13.46 -16.94 1.40
N PRO A 377 -14.29 -16.72 0.35
CA PRO A 377 -14.72 -15.39 -0.06
C PRO A 377 -15.41 -14.60 1.06
N ARG A 378 -16.11 -15.28 1.97
CA ARG A 378 -16.79 -14.65 3.11
C ARG A 378 -15.79 -14.13 4.15
N ASP A 379 -14.73 -14.91 4.43
CA ASP A 379 -13.64 -14.46 5.32
C ASP A 379 -12.82 -13.32 4.69
N VAL A 380 -12.61 -13.38 3.38
CA VAL A 380 -12.01 -12.26 2.63
C VAL A 380 -12.89 -11.03 2.74
N ALA A 381 -14.21 -11.19 2.57
CA ALA A 381 -15.16 -10.07 2.63
C ALA A 381 -15.14 -9.40 4.00
N VAL A 382 -15.31 -10.15 5.09
CA VAL A 382 -15.23 -9.60 6.45
C VAL A 382 -13.89 -8.89 6.67
N SER A 383 -12.80 -9.50 6.23
CA SER A 383 -11.45 -8.95 6.45
C SER A 383 -11.16 -7.69 5.61
N CYS A 384 -11.69 -7.59 4.39
CA CYS A 384 -11.57 -6.40 3.54
C CYS A 384 -12.49 -5.28 4.03
N PHE A 385 -13.76 -5.60 4.30
CA PHE A 385 -14.76 -4.64 4.76
C PHE A 385 -14.35 -3.93 6.06
N MET A 386 -13.75 -4.68 6.99
CA MET A 386 -13.27 -4.15 8.27
C MET A 386 -11.80 -3.66 8.22
N GLY A 387 -11.14 -3.76 7.08
CA GLY A 387 -9.69 -3.62 6.97
C GLY A 387 -9.17 -2.21 6.77
N GLY A 388 -10.03 -1.22 6.52
CA GLY A 388 -9.60 0.18 6.31
C GLY A 388 -8.85 0.40 5.02
N PHE A 389 -9.27 -0.20 3.92
CA PHE A 389 -8.70 0.04 2.60
C PHE A 389 -8.97 1.47 2.11
N ASN A 390 -8.09 1.96 1.24
CA ASN A 390 -8.34 3.21 0.53
C ASN A 390 -9.43 2.98 -0.54
N ASN A 391 -10.61 3.54 -0.31
CA ASN A 391 -11.77 3.35 -1.18
C ASN A 391 -11.61 4.01 -2.57
N ASP A 392 -10.69 4.97 -2.73
CA ASP A 392 -10.41 5.56 -4.04
C ASP A 392 -9.64 4.58 -4.95
N LEU A 393 -8.78 3.75 -4.33
CA LEU A 393 -8.00 2.73 -5.05
C LEU A 393 -8.72 1.37 -5.11
N TYR A 394 -9.49 1.04 -4.08
CA TYR A 394 -10.15 -0.25 -3.91
C TYR A 394 -11.64 -0.05 -3.53
N PRO A 395 -12.46 0.64 -4.36
CA PRO A 395 -13.85 0.95 -4.01
C PRO A 395 -14.71 -0.29 -3.74
N TRP A 396 -14.36 -1.40 -4.36
CA TRP A 396 -15.04 -2.69 -4.16
C TRP A 396 -14.94 -3.22 -2.72
N THR A 397 -14.04 -2.69 -1.87
CA THR A 397 -13.94 -3.11 -0.46
C THR A 397 -15.04 -2.53 0.42
N ALA A 398 -15.79 -1.55 -0.08
CA ALA A 398 -16.79 -0.81 0.70
C ALA A 398 -18.09 -1.57 0.98
N LYS A 399 -18.39 -2.64 0.23
CA LYS A 399 -19.60 -3.45 0.41
C LYS A 399 -19.30 -4.94 0.22
N PRO A 400 -19.92 -5.83 1.02
CA PRO A 400 -19.69 -7.28 0.89
C PRO A 400 -20.00 -7.85 -0.50
N GLU A 401 -21.10 -7.41 -1.12
CA GLU A 401 -21.50 -7.82 -2.48
C GLU A 401 -20.49 -7.38 -3.55
N TRP A 402 -19.83 -6.26 -3.38
CA TRP A 402 -18.78 -5.80 -4.28
C TRP A 402 -17.49 -6.62 -4.12
N ILE A 403 -17.20 -7.01 -2.87
CA ILE A 403 -16.05 -7.88 -2.58
C ILE A 403 -16.28 -9.26 -3.19
N ALA A 404 -17.50 -9.81 -3.13
CA ALA A 404 -17.84 -11.08 -3.75
C ALA A 404 -17.60 -11.05 -5.28
N VAL A 405 -18.01 -9.96 -5.96
CA VAL A 405 -17.72 -9.76 -7.39
C VAL A 405 -16.22 -9.69 -7.65
N ALA A 406 -15.47 -8.88 -6.88
CA ALA A 406 -14.03 -8.74 -7.06
C ALA A 406 -13.30 -10.08 -6.84
N TRP A 407 -13.74 -10.87 -5.85
CA TRP A 407 -13.19 -12.19 -5.57
C TRP A 407 -13.42 -13.15 -6.75
N GLU A 408 -14.65 -13.21 -7.28
CA GLU A 408 -14.97 -14.07 -8.43
C GLU A 408 -14.16 -13.67 -9.66
N GLN A 409 -14.01 -12.36 -9.92
CA GLN A 409 -13.20 -11.92 -11.05
C GLN A 409 -11.70 -12.25 -10.87
N SER A 410 -11.18 -12.18 -9.64
CA SER A 410 -9.81 -12.62 -9.34
C SER A 410 -9.63 -14.12 -9.60
N ARG A 411 -10.59 -14.95 -9.17
CA ARG A 411 -10.59 -16.40 -9.42
C ARG A 411 -10.63 -16.71 -10.93
N ARG A 412 -11.54 -16.07 -11.68
CA ARG A 412 -11.64 -16.21 -13.14
C ARG A 412 -10.35 -15.87 -13.86
N LEU A 413 -9.67 -14.79 -13.44
CA LEU A 413 -8.36 -14.42 -14.00
C LEU A 413 -7.32 -15.50 -13.72
N MET A 414 -7.23 -16.04 -12.53
CA MET A 414 -6.23 -17.06 -12.21
C MET A 414 -6.48 -18.36 -12.99
N GLU A 415 -7.76 -18.77 -13.16
CA GLU A 415 -8.13 -19.90 -14.02
C GLU A 415 -7.81 -19.63 -15.50
N HIS A 416 -7.97 -18.40 -15.97
CA HIS A 416 -7.54 -17.99 -17.30
C HIS A 416 -6.02 -18.17 -17.47
N TRP A 417 -5.22 -17.64 -16.52
CA TRP A 417 -3.76 -17.72 -16.60
C TRP A 417 -3.22 -19.15 -16.59
N LYS A 418 -3.85 -20.06 -15.84
CA LYS A 418 -3.51 -21.49 -15.84
C LYS A 418 -3.70 -22.12 -17.21
N ARG A 419 -4.67 -21.66 -18.00
CA ARG A 419 -4.93 -22.18 -19.36
C ARG A 419 -4.05 -21.51 -20.42
N GLU A 420 -3.84 -20.21 -20.30
CA GLU A 420 -3.24 -19.39 -21.35
C GLU A 420 -1.73 -19.23 -21.23
N THR A 421 -1.12 -19.56 -20.09
CA THR A 421 0.33 -19.48 -19.88
C THR A 421 0.94 -20.86 -19.60
N ASP A 422 2.26 -20.99 -19.82
CA ASP A 422 3.03 -22.16 -19.43
C ASP A 422 3.71 -21.98 -18.06
N LEU A 423 3.35 -20.91 -17.33
CA LEU A 423 3.91 -20.67 -16.00
C LEU A 423 3.43 -21.72 -15.01
N PRO A 424 4.31 -22.26 -14.17
CA PRO A 424 3.90 -23.04 -13.02
C PRO A 424 3.10 -22.14 -12.05
N ILE A 425 1.84 -22.51 -11.78
CA ILE A 425 0.95 -21.81 -10.86
C ILE A 425 0.49 -22.81 -9.80
N LEU A 426 0.80 -22.55 -8.54
CA LEU A 426 0.40 -23.37 -7.40
C LEU A 426 -0.71 -22.69 -6.62
N ASP A 427 -1.86 -23.37 -6.52
CA ASP A 427 -2.93 -22.94 -5.60
C ASP A 427 -2.57 -23.31 -4.16
N VAL A 428 -2.66 -22.31 -3.28
CA VAL A 428 -2.43 -22.45 -1.84
C VAL A 428 -3.63 -21.89 -1.09
N ARG A 429 -4.36 -22.75 -0.39
CA ARG A 429 -5.52 -22.36 0.42
C ARG A 429 -5.06 -21.91 1.80
N TYR A 430 -5.48 -20.73 2.21
CA TYR A 430 -5.13 -20.16 3.51
C TYR A 430 -5.53 -21.07 4.67
N GLU A 431 -6.70 -21.69 4.58
CA GLU A 431 -7.22 -22.59 5.59
C GLU A 431 -6.29 -23.81 5.78
N ASP A 432 -5.80 -24.40 4.69
CA ASP A 432 -4.89 -25.54 4.75
C ASP A 432 -3.54 -25.13 5.34
N VAL A 433 -3.03 -23.96 4.94
CA VAL A 433 -1.77 -23.39 5.47
C VAL A 433 -1.81 -23.24 6.99
N VAL A 434 -2.94 -22.78 7.56
CA VAL A 434 -3.03 -22.54 9.00
C VAL A 434 -3.41 -23.78 9.79
N THR A 435 -4.08 -24.79 9.18
CA THR A 435 -4.47 -26.02 9.83
C THR A 435 -3.43 -27.12 9.70
N ASN A 436 -2.71 -27.19 8.58
CA ASN A 436 -1.72 -28.21 8.26
C ASN A 436 -0.37 -27.60 7.82
N PRO A 437 0.24 -26.72 8.61
CA PRO A 437 1.48 -26.03 8.22
C PRO A 437 2.64 -26.97 7.94
N GLY A 438 2.70 -28.12 8.64
CA GLY A 438 3.73 -29.13 8.47
C GLY A 438 3.74 -29.80 7.08
N GLU A 439 2.62 -29.81 6.36
CA GLU A 439 2.50 -30.30 4.99
C GLU A 439 2.56 -29.16 3.97
N GLU A 440 1.87 -28.07 4.24
CA GLU A 440 1.73 -26.97 3.30
C GLU A 440 3.01 -26.15 3.12
N PHE A 441 3.76 -25.89 4.20
CA PHE A 441 5.01 -25.13 4.10
C PHE A 441 6.04 -25.85 3.22
N PRO A 442 6.37 -27.14 3.46
CA PRO A 442 7.24 -27.88 2.55
C PRO A 442 6.73 -27.91 1.11
N ARG A 443 5.41 -28.07 0.89
CA ARG A 443 4.80 -28.17 -0.43
C ARG A 443 5.08 -26.92 -1.29
N PHE A 444 4.86 -25.72 -0.77
CA PHE A 444 5.14 -24.53 -1.56
C PHE A 444 6.64 -24.15 -1.61
N ILE A 445 7.45 -24.54 -0.63
CA ILE A 445 8.92 -24.38 -0.69
C ILE A 445 9.49 -25.30 -1.79
N GLU A 446 9.07 -26.56 -1.86
CA GLU A 446 9.44 -27.48 -2.93
C GLU A 446 8.99 -26.97 -4.31
N PHE A 447 7.76 -26.43 -4.40
CA PHE A 447 7.28 -25.82 -5.62
C PHE A 447 8.18 -24.67 -6.10
N LEU A 448 8.83 -23.94 -5.20
CA LEU A 448 9.83 -22.93 -5.55
C LEU A 448 11.17 -23.53 -6.02
N GLY A 449 11.33 -24.84 -5.99
CA GLY A 449 12.58 -25.53 -6.31
C GLY A 449 13.65 -25.31 -5.24
N LEU A 450 13.24 -25.23 -3.98
CA LEU A 450 14.11 -25.12 -2.81
C LEU A 450 13.94 -26.35 -1.93
N GLU A 451 15.01 -26.77 -1.26
CA GLU A 451 14.95 -27.78 -0.23
C GLU A 451 14.27 -27.22 1.02
N TRP A 452 13.67 -28.09 1.84
CA TRP A 452 13.04 -27.65 3.08
C TRP A 452 14.04 -26.99 4.03
N ASP A 453 13.62 -25.89 4.66
CA ASP A 453 14.41 -25.16 5.68
C ASP A 453 13.54 -24.97 6.94
N GLU A 454 14.02 -25.48 8.07
CA GLU A 454 13.34 -25.36 9.38
C GLU A 454 13.17 -23.91 9.83
N GLY A 455 13.92 -22.96 9.26
CA GLY A 455 13.72 -21.53 9.46
C GLY A 455 12.31 -21.08 9.12
N CYS A 456 11.66 -21.72 8.14
CA CYS A 456 10.30 -21.44 7.73
C CYS A 456 9.27 -21.61 8.87
N ASN A 457 9.48 -22.56 9.78
CA ASN A 457 8.64 -22.76 10.96
C ASN A 457 8.73 -21.60 11.98
N ARG A 458 9.82 -20.83 11.93
CA ARG A 458 10.08 -19.69 12.82
C ARG A 458 9.94 -18.34 12.11
N PHE A 459 9.11 -18.27 11.08
CA PHE A 459 8.88 -17.05 10.27
C PHE A 459 8.54 -15.82 11.14
N HIS A 460 7.81 -16.00 12.24
CA HIS A 460 7.39 -14.96 13.17
C HIS A 460 8.53 -14.37 14.04
N GLU A 461 9.67 -15.03 14.11
CA GLU A 461 10.87 -14.54 14.83
C GLU A 461 11.68 -13.54 14.01
N ARG A 462 11.48 -13.49 12.68
CA ARG A 462 12.16 -12.53 11.81
C ARG A 462 11.64 -11.14 12.05
N LYS A 463 12.54 -10.24 12.45
CA LYS A 463 12.26 -8.79 12.61
C LYS A 463 12.23 -8.11 11.23
N ARG A 464 11.17 -8.32 10.49
CA ARG A 464 10.91 -7.60 9.25
C ARG A 464 9.65 -6.75 9.40
N THR A 465 9.73 -5.50 9.00
CA THR A 465 8.54 -4.65 8.97
C THR A 465 7.66 -5.03 7.79
N VAL A 466 6.52 -5.64 8.06
CA VAL A 466 5.51 -6.00 7.05
C VAL A 466 4.62 -4.80 6.81
N ARG A 467 4.66 -4.25 5.59
CA ARG A 467 3.94 -3.03 5.18
C ARG A 467 2.51 -3.32 4.68
N THR A 468 1.72 -4.07 5.41
CA THR A 468 0.36 -4.38 4.98
C THR A 468 -0.60 -4.23 6.14
N LEU A 469 -1.89 -4.09 5.83
CA LEU A 469 -2.97 -4.13 6.82
C LEU A 469 -2.99 -5.43 7.66
N SER A 470 -2.09 -6.37 7.35
CA SER A 470 -1.92 -7.65 8.05
C SER A 470 -0.73 -7.67 9.02
N TYR A 471 -0.02 -6.54 9.23
CA TYR A 471 1.23 -6.50 10.02
C TYR A 471 1.08 -7.04 11.45
N ASP A 472 -0.03 -6.75 12.10
CA ASP A 472 -0.36 -7.26 13.46
C ASP A 472 -0.54 -8.80 13.52
N GLN A 473 -0.79 -9.43 12.36
CA GLN A 473 -1.15 -10.84 12.27
C GLN A 473 0.04 -11.72 11.97
N VAL A 474 0.94 -11.24 11.12
CA VAL A 474 2.05 -12.05 10.58
C VAL A 474 3.30 -12.07 11.47
N ASN A 475 3.39 -11.19 12.47
CA ASN A 475 4.45 -11.17 13.48
C ASN A 475 4.13 -12.03 14.72
N LYS A 476 3.12 -12.90 14.62
CA LYS A 476 2.70 -13.82 15.69
C LYS A 476 2.85 -15.25 15.21
N PRO A 477 2.99 -16.22 16.14
CA PRO A 477 2.85 -17.63 15.80
C PRO A 477 1.53 -17.89 15.06
N LEU A 478 1.51 -18.91 14.23
CA LEU A 478 0.34 -19.27 13.44
C LEU A 478 -0.89 -19.43 14.32
N TYR A 479 -2.03 -18.87 13.92
CA TYR A 479 -3.29 -19.00 14.64
C TYR A 479 -4.46 -19.23 13.66
N ALA A 480 -5.35 -20.13 14.03
CA ALA A 480 -6.50 -20.53 13.21
C ALA A 480 -7.76 -19.66 13.41
N SER A 481 -7.74 -18.66 14.32
CA SER A 481 -8.93 -17.87 14.66
C SER A 481 -9.46 -16.99 13.53
N SER A 482 -8.71 -16.87 12.44
CA SER A 482 -9.14 -16.17 11.23
C SER A 482 -9.91 -17.07 10.24
N VAL A 483 -9.90 -18.38 10.43
CA VAL A 483 -10.68 -19.34 9.63
C VAL A 483 -12.11 -19.35 10.14
N ASN A 484 -13.06 -19.28 9.22
CA ASN A 484 -14.50 -19.23 9.53
C ASN A 484 -14.91 -18.02 10.40
N ARG A 485 -14.10 -16.94 10.41
CA ARG A 485 -14.45 -15.72 11.15
C ARG A 485 -15.74 -15.09 10.65
N TRP A 486 -16.07 -15.28 9.37
CA TRP A 486 -17.31 -14.81 8.76
C TRP A 486 -18.58 -15.27 9.50
N GLN A 487 -18.57 -16.43 10.19
CA GLN A 487 -19.72 -16.94 10.94
C GLN A 487 -20.19 -15.97 12.04
N LYS A 488 -19.24 -15.19 12.61
CA LYS A 488 -19.57 -14.14 13.61
C LYS A 488 -20.34 -12.97 13.00
N TYR A 489 -20.29 -12.83 11.70
CA TYR A 489 -20.90 -11.77 10.90
C TYR A 489 -21.95 -12.30 9.91
N GLU A 490 -22.35 -13.56 10.02
CA GLU A 490 -23.23 -14.25 9.08
C GLU A 490 -24.49 -13.46 8.74
N LYS A 491 -25.12 -12.85 9.75
CA LYS A 491 -26.37 -12.10 9.56
C LYS A 491 -26.22 -10.90 8.61
N PHE A 492 -25.03 -10.30 8.53
CA PHE A 492 -24.72 -9.17 7.64
C PHE A 492 -24.31 -9.61 6.24
N LEU A 493 -24.03 -10.89 6.06
CA LEU A 493 -23.63 -11.50 4.79
C LEU A 493 -24.81 -12.21 4.10
N ARG A 494 -25.99 -12.24 4.74
CA ARG A 494 -27.20 -12.84 4.17
C ARG A 494 -27.65 -12.06 2.94
N GLY A 495 -28.00 -12.79 1.86
CA GLY A 495 -28.43 -12.19 0.60
C GLY A 495 -27.30 -11.83 -0.34
N VAL A 496 -26.04 -11.96 0.06
CA VAL A 496 -24.90 -11.87 -0.86
C VAL A 496 -24.74 -13.20 -1.57
N GLU A 497 -24.66 -13.16 -2.90
CA GLU A 497 -24.32 -14.35 -3.70
C GLU A 497 -22.82 -14.60 -3.61
N TRP A 498 -22.46 -15.72 -2.98
CA TRP A 498 -21.05 -16.08 -2.82
C TRP A 498 -20.62 -17.04 -3.92
N PRO A 499 -19.49 -16.75 -4.60
CA PRO A 499 -18.93 -17.68 -5.59
C PRO A 499 -18.54 -19.01 -4.92
N GLY A 500 -18.59 -20.08 -5.68
CA GLY A 500 -18.20 -21.41 -5.22
C GLY A 500 -16.72 -21.44 -4.81
N TYR A 501 -16.45 -22.07 -3.66
CA TYR A 501 -15.12 -22.13 -3.04
C TYR A 501 -14.71 -23.56 -2.71
#